data_95e68f73f31602a112bb9ed110be743f
#
_entry.id   95e68f73f31602a112bb9ed110be743f
#
_cell.length_a   1.000
_cell.length_b   1.000
_cell.length_c   1.000
_cell.angle_alpha   90.00
_cell.angle_beta   90.00
_cell.angle_gamma   90.00
#
_symmetry.space_group_name_H-M   'P 1'
#
loop_
_entity.id
_entity.type
_entity.pdbx_description
1 polymer ?
#
loop_
_entity_poly.entity_id
_entity_poly.type
_entity_poly.pdbx_seq_one_letter_code
_entity_poly.pdbx_strand_id
1 'polypeptide(L)'
;PKTDFIFFIASSFIKRFSELPAVTNYFHKEKINFDESQPKECHRVITEYFRSLIPANKEYYLHSYTIQKGKNYYGLIFGTNHTLGMEKFLKVCWKHDKLAGESNCNIENDFEPGTLFFDPANTNKKQRVLEKIKKEILLGNITNNKTGLKFALQNGCEPSLYVTAISELISDKKVDIVGKFNKQATNIHKVVEYTIVLIR
;
A
#
# COMPACT_ATOMS: atom_id res chain seq x y z
N PRO A 1 7.27 21.08 3.65
CA PRO A 1 7.76 21.12 2.28
C PRO A 1 6.91 20.17 1.41
N LYS A 2 6.58 20.62 0.20
CA LYS A 2 5.89 19.78 -0.79
C LYS A 2 7.00 19.12 -1.62
N THR A 3 7.50 17.98 -1.14
CA THR A 3 8.64 17.32 -1.80
C THR A 3 8.29 15.87 -2.04
N ASP A 4 8.40 15.45 -3.30
CA ASP A 4 8.38 14.05 -3.67
C ASP A 4 9.82 13.54 -3.66
N PHE A 5 10.03 12.28 -3.26
CA PHE A 5 11.33 11.65 -3.31
C PHE A 5 11.23 10.19 -3.77
N ILE A 6 12.31 9.73 -4.38
CA ILE A 6 12.56 8.30 -4.61
C ILE A 6 13.92 7.97 -4.02
N PHE A 7 13.96 7.00 -3.11
CA PHE A 7 15.20 6.40 -2.64
C PHE A 7 15.41 5.04 -3.28
N PHE A 8 16.63 4.83 -3.77
CA PHE A 8 17.09 3.52 -4.18
C PHE A 8 17.99 2.94 -3.09
N ILE A 9 17.63 1.77 -2.59
CA ILE A 9 18.30 1.14 -1.45
C ILE A 9 18.81 -0.24 -1.87
N ALA A 10 20.10 -0.50 -1.67
CA ALA A 10 20.68 -1.84 -1.84
C ALA A 10 20.32 -2.71 -0.63
N SER A 11 19.12 -3.31 -0.62
CA SER A 11 18.60 -4.07 0.52
C SER A 11 19.50 -5.20 0.96
N SER A 12 20.07 -5.94 0.00
CA SER A 12 21.04 -7.01 0.32
C SER A 12 22.31 -6.49 0.99
N PHE A 13 22.77 -5.28 0.62
CA PHE A 13 23.92 -4.64 1.27
C PHE A 13 23.58 -4.19 2.69
N ILE A 14 22.45 -3.53 2.88
CA ILE A 14 22.00 -3.05 4.20
C ILE A 14 21.86 -4.23 5.16
N LYS A 15 21.23 -5.33 4.74
CA LYS A 15 21.10 -6.54 5.57
C LYS A 15 22.47 -7.09 5.99
N ARG A 16 23.44 -7.15 5.06
CA ARG A 16 24.78 -7.70 5.32
C ARG A 16 25.61 -6.82 6.22
N PHE A 17 25.44 -5.51 6.15
CA PHE A 17 26.27 -4.50 6.78
C PHE A 17 25.49 -3.59 7.74
N SER A 18 24.42 -4.12 8.33
CA SER A 18 23.54 -3.38 9.24
C SER A 18 24.27 -2.75 10.44
N GLU A 19 25.40 -3.34 10.84
CA GLU A 19 26.22 -2.89 11.97
C GLU A 19 27.21 -1.77 11.63
N LEU A 20 27.45 -1.50 10.35
CA LEU A 20 28.43 -0.47 9.96
C LEU A 20 27.92 0.94 10.27
N PRO A 21 28.82 1.85 10.74
CA PRO A 21 28.46 3.26 11.00
C PRO A 21 27.80 3.96 9.80
N ALA A 22 28.21 3.60 8.57
CA ALA A 22 27.60 4.10 7.34
C ALA A 22 26.12 3.76 7.21
N VAL A 23 25.65 2.70 7.87
CA VAL A 23 24.25 2.29 7.91
C VAL A 23 23.57 2.81 9.17
N THR A 24 24.19 2.60 10.33
CA THR A 24 23.61 2.96 11.65
C THR A 24 23.41 4.46 11.84
N ASN A 25 24.23 5.29 11.18
CA ASN A 25 24.05 6.76 11.23
C ASN A 25 22.80 7.25 10.52
N TYR A 26 22.25 6.48 9.57
CA TYR A 26 21.01 6.85 8.85
C TYR A 26 19.75 6.29 9.51
N PHE A 27 19.88 5.26 10.33
CA PHE A 27 18.77 4.58 10.95
C PHE A 27 19.02 4.44 12.45
N HIS A 28 18.10 4.89 13.27
CA HIS A 28 18.17 4.64 14.71
C HIS A 28 18.04 3.13 14.97
N LYS A 29 19.14 2.47 15.33
CA LYS A 29 19.21 1.02 15.59
C LYS A 29 18.10 0.49 16.50
N GLU A 30 17.70 1.28 17.49
CA GLU A 30 16.67 0.93 18.47
C GLU A 30 15.26 0.79 17.83
N LYS A 31 15.09 1.29 16.61
CA LYS A 31 13.78 1.34 15.93
C LYS A 31 13.70 0.45 14.69
N ILE A 32 14.81 -0.13 14.23
CA ILE A 32 14.85 -0.99 13.06
C ILE A 32 15.57 -2.28 13.40
N ASN A 33 14.85 -3.38 13.40
CA ASN A 33 15.42 -4.71 13.48
C ASN A 33 15.59 -5.31 12.09
N PHE A 34 16.82 -5.35 11.58
CA PHE A 34 17.13 -5.99 10.30
C PHE A 34 17.36 -7.51 10.45
N ASP A 35 17.55 -8.01 11.66
CA ASP A 35 17.97 -9.41 11.89
C ASP A 35 16.88 -10.41 11.53
N GLU A 36 15.63 -10.06 11.77
CA GLU A 36 14.47 -10.88 11.45
C GLU A 36 14.01 -10.74 9.99
N SER A 37 14.45 -9.69 9.27
CA SER A 37 14.04 -9.46 7.89
C SER A 37 14.90 -10.25 6.90
N GLN A 38 14.28 -10.78 5.85
CA GLN A 38 15.01 -11.31 4.71
C GLN A 38 15.57 -10.17 3.84
N PRO A 39 16.66 -10.38 3.06
CA PRO A 39 17.20 -9.34 2.16
C PRO A 39 16.16 -8.72 1.21
N LYS A 40 15.17 -9.51 0.80
CA LYS A 40 14.06 -9.06 -0.05
C LYS A 40 13.06 -8.13 0.66
N GLU A 41 13.14 -8.01 1.98
CA GLU A 41 12.18 -7.28 2.83
C GLU A 41 12.79 -6.05 3.51
N CYS A 42 14.11 -5.90 3.52
CA CYS A 42 14.77 -4.80 4.24
C CYS A 42 14.22 -3.41 3.90
N HIS A 43 13.88 -3.15 2.64
CA HIS A 43 13.28 -1.88 2.24
C HIS A 43 11.86 -1.68 2.78
N ARG A 44 11.10 -2.76 3.08
CA ARG A 44 9.81 -2.68 3.77
C ARG A 44 10.00 -2.20 5.20
N VAL A 45 10.95 -2.79 5.92
CA VAL A 45 11.30 -2.39 7.30
C VAL A 45 11.71 -0.91 7.34
N ILE A 46 12.53 -0.46 6.38
CA ILE A 46 12.92 0.94 6.24
C ILE A 46 11.71 1.83 5.93
N THR A 47 10.80 1.39 5.07
CA THR A 47 9.58 2.14 4.74
C THR A 47 8.69 2.31 5.96
N GLU A 48 8.49 1.26 6.76
CA GLU A 48 7.72 1.35 8.01
C GLU A 48 8.39 2.26 9.04
N TYR A 49 9.72 2.21 9.15
CA TYR A 49 10.46 3.15 9.98
C TYR A 49 10.19 4.61 9.55
N PHE A 50 10.34 4.94 8.27
CA PHE A 50 10.02 6.29 7.79
C PHE A 50 8.55 6.64 7.98
N ARG A 51 7.64 5.69 7.82
CA ARG A 51 6.21 5.89 8.08
C ARG A 51 5.96 6.25 9.55
N SER A 52 6.66 5.62 10.48
CA SER A 52 6.55 5.91 11.91
C SER A 52 7.05 7.32 12.30
N LEU A 53 7.88 7.93 11.46
CA LEU A 53 8.38 9.31 11.66
C LEU A 53 7.43 10.38 11.12
N ILE A 54 6.39 9.99 10.38
CA ILE A 54 5.41 10.95 9.87
C ILE A 54 4.52 11.40 11.02
N PRO A 55 4.45 12.71 11.34
CA PRO A 55 3.55 13.20 12.38
C PRO A 55 2.09 12.85 12.04
N ALA A 56 1.30 12.47 13.05
CA ALA A 56 -0.09 12.06 12.88
C ALA A 56 -0.98 13.11 12.20
N ASN A 57 -0.64 14.40 12.32
CA ASN A 57 -1.35 15.50 11.68
C ASN A 57 -0.87 15.80 10.24
N LYS A 58 0.04 14.99 9.67
CA LYS A 58 0.54 15.16 8.32
C LYS A 58 0.05 14.03 7.42
N GLU A 59 -0.52 14.41 6.30
CA GLU A 59 -0.84 13.47 5.23
C GLU A 59 0.39 13.30 4.34
N TYR A 60 0.97 12.09 4.39
CA TYR A 60 2.11 11.73 3.58
C TYR A 60 2.04 10.24 3.21
N TYR A 61 2.32 9.92 1.96
CA TYR A 61 2.23 8.57 1.43
C TYR A 61 3.63 8.02 1.21
N LEU A 62 3.86 6.79 1.66
CA LEU A 62 5.08 6.04 1.44
C LEU A 62 4.74 4.68 0.87
N HIS A 63 5.43 4.29 -0.18
CA HIS A 63 5.34 2.95 -0.74
C HIS A 63 6.71 2.46 -1.22
N SER A 64 6.95 1.16 -1.07
CA SER A 64 8.18 0.52 -1.52
C SER A 64 7.92 -0.46 -2.64
N TYR A 65 8.93 -0.62 -3.51
CA TYR A 65 8.92 -1.61 -4.59
C TYR A 65 10.25 -2.35 -4.62
N THR A 66 10.20 -3.68 -4.57
CA THR A 66 11.38 -4.55 -4.60
C THR A 66 11.83 -4.81 -6.02
N ILE A 67 13.13 -4.70 -6.24
CA ILE A 67 13.77 -5.09 -7.51
C ILE A 67 14.76 -6.22 -7.22
N GLN A 68 14.49 -7.38 -7.77
CA GLN A 68 15.46 -8.47 -7.80
C GLN A 68 16.27 -8.40 -9.09
N LYS A 69 17.61 -8.41 -8.95
CA LYS A 69 18.56 -8.51 -10.05
C LYS A 69 19.59 -9.60 -9.74
N GLY A 70 19.46 -10.74 -10.39
CA GLY A 70 20.23 -11.94 -10.05
C GLY A 70 19.96 -12.39 -8.62
N LYS A 71 21.00 -12.48 -7.78
CA LYS A 71 20.90 -12.86 -6.38
C LYS A 71 20.72 -11.66 -5.42
N ASN A 72 20.70 -10.43 -5.93
CA ASN A 72 20.62 -9.23 -5.12
C ASN A 72 19.23 -8.60 -5.16
N TYR A 73 18.83 -8.01 -4.02
CA TYR A 73 17.59 -7.27 -3.85
C TYR A 73 17.89 -5.80 -3.61
N TYR A 74 17.09 -4.98 -4.25
CA TYR A 74 17.09 -3.53 -4.15
C TYR A 74 15.69 -3.04 -3.83
N GLY A 75 15.57 -1.98 -3.05
CA GLY A 75 14.31 -1.32 -2.76
C GLY A 75 14.23 0.04 -3.41
N LEU A 76 13.12 0.34 -4.05
CA LEU A 76 12.71 1.70 -4.34
C LEU A 76 11.73 2.12 -3.24
N ILE A 77 11.98 3.25 -2.57
CA ILE A 77 11.03 3.84 -1.63
C ILE A 77 10.60 5.19 -2.22
N PHE A 78 9.31 5.28 -2.53
CA PHE A 78 8.70 6.51 -3.02
C PHE A 78 7.91 7.17 -1.90
N GLY A 79 8.11 8.48 -1.72
CA GLY A 79 7.39 9.29 -0.76
C GLY A 79 6.82 10.55 -1.40
N THR A 80 5.57 10.88 -1.06
CA THR A 80 4.88 12.07 -1.55
C THR A 80 3.78 12.51 -0.58
N ASN A 81 3.50 13.80 -0.53
CA ASN A 81 2.32 14.33 0.15
C ASN A 81 1.13 14.51 -0.80
N HIS A 82 1.25 14.08 -2.06
CA HIS A 82 0.23 14.28 -3.08
C HIS A 82 -0.37 12.95 -3.55
N THR A 83 -1.68 12.78 -3.40
CA THR A 83 -2.38 11.54 -3.77
C THR A 83 -2.16 11.14 -5.22
N LEU A 84 -2.11 12.11 -6.17
CA LEU A 84 -1.85 11.81 -7.58
C LEU A 84 -0.45 11.26 -7.81
N GLY A 85 0.56 11.72 -7.05
CA GLY A 85 1.92 11.19 -7.12
C GLY A 85 1.93 9.72 -6.72
N MET A 86 1.31 9.39 -5.58
CA MET A 86 1.20 8.01 -5.11
C MET A 86 0.37 7.14 -6.07
N GLU A 87 -0.76 7.64 -6.56
CA GLU A 87 -1.59 6.91 -7.54
C GLU A 87 -0.80 6.52 -8.79
N LYS A 88 -0.02 7.46 -9.35
CA LYS A 88 0.82 7.17 -10.52
C LYS A 88 1.93 6.17 -10.22
N PHE A 89 2.58 6.27 -9.07
CA PHE A 89 3.60 5.32 -8.65
C PHE A 89 3.00 3.92 -8.50
N LEU A 90 1.91 3.79 -7.77
CA LEU A 90 1.21 2.51 -7.58
C LEU A 90 0.74 1.92 -8.90
N LYS A 91 0.23 2.72 -9.83
CA LYS A 91 -0.16 2.25 -11.16
C LYS A 91 1.00 1.60 -11.91
N VAL A 92 2.21 2.14 -11.79
CA VAL A 92 3.42 1.52 -12.35
C VAL A 92 3.73 0.21 -11.62
N CYS A 93 3.70 0.20 -10.28
CA CYS A 93 3.95 -1.00 -9.48
C CYS A 93 2.99 -2.14 -9.85
N TRP A 94 1.68 -1.86 -9.86
CA TRP A 94 0.65 -2.85 -10.21
C TRP A 94 0.66 -3.29 -11.67
N LYS A 95 1.21 -2.48 -12.58
CA LYS A 95 1.45 -2.90 -13.98
C LYS A 95 2.51 -3.97 -14.09
N HIS A 96 3.55 -3.90 -13.26
CA HIS A 96 4.68 -4.83 -13.25
C HIS A 96 4.42 -6.06 -12.37
N ASP A 97 3.68 -5.89 -11.30
CA ASP A 97 3.29 -6.96 -10.39
C ASP A 97 1.77 -6.93 -10.17
N LYS A 98 1.07 -7.78 -10.88
CA LYS A 98 -0.40 -7.83 -10.85
C LYS A 98 -0.97 -8.47 -9.58
N LEU A 99 -0.14 -9.16 -8.79
CA LEU A 99 -0.58 -9.88 -7.60
C LEU A 99 -0.49 -9.01 -6.34
N ALA A 100 0.62 -8.28 -6.19
CA ALA A 100 0.89 -7.51 -4.98
C ALA A 100 1.24 -6.04 -5.24
N GLY A 101 1.68 -5.67 -6.45
CA GLY A 101 2.16 -4.31 -6.76
C GLY A 101 3.41 -3.93 -5.97
N GLU A 102 4.25 -4.89 -5.60
CA GLU A 102 5.35 -4.67 -4.67
C GLU A 102 6.71 -5.09 -5.17
N SER A 103 6.79 -5.85 -6.29
CA SER A 103 8.08 -6.30 -6.76
C SER A 103 8.09 -6.77 -8.23
N ASN A 104 9.30 -6.93 -8.79
CA ASN A 104 9.48 -7.63 -10.06
C ASN A 104 9.71 -9.14 -9.88
N CYS A 105 9.53 -9.66 -8.67
CA CYS A 105 9.60 -11.08 -8.32
C CYS A 105 8.49 -11.41 -7.31
N ASN A 106 8.13 -12.69 -7.18
CA ASN A 106 7.12 -13.11 -6.22
C ASN A 106 7.70 -13.16 -4.79
N ILE A 107 7.52 -12.09 -4.02
CA ILE A 107 8.04 -11.99 -2.65
C ILE A 107 7.20 -12.78 -1.66
N GLU A 108 5.88 -12.69 -1.79
CA GLU A 108 4.92 -13.26 -0.84
C GLU A 108 4.54 -14.71 -1.15
N ASN A 109 5.06 -15.26 -2.26
CA ASN A 109 4.59 -16.52 -2.81
C ASN A 109 3.08 -16.50 -3.11
N ASP A 110 2.59 -15.34 -3.56
CA ASP A 110 1.21 -15.19 -4.02
C ASP A 110 1.04 -15.91 -5.37
N PHE A 111 -0.08 -16.61 -5.53
CA PHE A 111 -0.42 -17.30 -6.77
C PHE A 111 -1.80 -16.84 -7.26
N GLU A 112 -1.99 -16.84 -8.58
CA GLU A 112 -3.29 -16.54 -9.17
C GLU A 112 -4.29 -17.65 -8.85
N PRO A 113 -5.58 -17.30 -8.59
CA PRO A 113 -6.63 -18.30 -8.46
C PRO A 113 -6.68 -19.25 -9.68
N GLY A 114 -6.79 -20.55 -9.40
CA GLY A 114 -6.81 -21.57 -10.45
C GLY A 114 -5.44 -22.11 -10.87
N THR A 115 -4.34 -21.63 -10.29
CA THR A 115 -3.01 -22.25 -10.46
C THR A 115 -2.81 -23.39 -9.46
N LEU A 116 -1.91 -24.34 -9.77
CA LEU A 116 -1.62 -25.53 -8.95
C LEU A 116 -1.17 -25.19 -7.52
N PHE A 117 -0.54 -24.05 -7.32
CA PHE A 117 0.01 -23.61 -6.03
C PHE A 117 -0.87 -22.58 -5.31
N PHE A 118 -2.06 -22.30 -5.86
CA PHE A 118 -3.00 -21.38 -5.21
C PHE A 118 -3.55 -22.00 -3.94
N ASP A 119 -3.34 -21.29 -2.82
CA ASP A 119 -3.93 -21.62 -1.53
C ASP A 119 -5.06 -20.64 -1.22
N PRO A 120 -6.33 -21.09 -1.15
CA PRO A 120 -7.46 -20.23 -0.80
C PRO A 120 -7.34 -19.59 0.59
N ALA A 121 -6.57 -20.19 1.49
CA ALA A 121 -6.31 -19.63 2.83
C ALA A 121 -5.28 -18.50 2.80
N ASN A 122 -4.44 -18.45 1.76
CA ASN A 122 -3.43 -17.39 1.58
C ASN A 122 -3.93 -16.36 0.56
N THR A 123 -4.78 -15.44 1.02
CA THR A 123 -5.32 -14.37 0.19
C THR A 123 -4.23 -13.42 -0.26
N ASN A 124 -4.26 -13.03 -1.54
CA ASN A 124 -3.32 -12.05 -2.08
C ASN A 124 -3.54 -10.65 -1.47
N LYS A 125 -2.56 -9.75 -1.62
CA LYS A 125 -2.62 -8.39 -1.06
C LYS A 125 -3.89 -7.65 -1.44
N LYS A 126 -4.33 -7.77 -2.69
CA LYS A 126 -5.53 -7.08 -3.19
C LYS A 126 -6.79 -7.51 -2.41
N GLN A 127 -6.94 -8.81 -2.16
CA GLN A 127 -8.05 -9.35 -1.38
C GLN A 127 -7.97 -8.92 0.09
N ARG A 128 -6.77 -9.01 0.71
CA ARG A 128 -6.57 -8.56 2.10
C ARG A 128 -6.95 -7.08 2.28
N VAL A 129 -6.52 -6.22 1.36
CA VAL A 129 -6.84 -4.79 1.43
C VAL A 129 -8.31 -4.52 1.11
N LEU A 130 -8.93 -5.26 0.18
CA LEU A 130 -10.37 -5.18 -0.10
C LEU A 130 -11.20 -5.43 1.17
N GLU A 131 -10.93 -6.54 1.86
CA GLU A 131 -11.62 -6.88 3.10
C GLU A 131 -11.33 -5.88 4.22
N LYS A 132 -10.11 -5.35 4.30
CA LYS A 132 -9.76 -4.28 5.23
C LYS A 132 -10.58 -3.01 4.98
N ILE A 133 -10.73 -2.59 3.72
CA ILE A 133 -11.56 -1.43 3.35
C ILE A 133 -13.01 -1.65 3.77
N LYS A 134 -13.59 -2.83 3.45
CA LYS A 134 -14.96 -3.16 3.85
C LYS A 134 -15.15 -3.09 5.36
N LYS A 135 -14.20 -3.67 6.11
CA LYS A 135 -14.20 -3.64 7.57
C LYS A 135 -14.20 -2.21 8.11
N GLU A 136 -13.31 -1.35 7.60
CA GLU A 136 -13.21 0.05 8.03
C GLU A 136 -14.47 0.86 7.70
N ILE A 137 -15.13 0.57 6.58
CA ILE A 137 -16.44 1.15 6.25
C ILE A 137 -17.50 0.72 7.28
N LEU A 138 -17.59 -0.59 7.55
CA LEU A 138 -18.59 -1.14 8.49
C LEU A 138 -18.37 -0.70 9.94
N LEU A 139 -17.12 -0.39 10.32
CA LEU A 139 -16.78 0.22 11.61
C LEU A 139 -17.06 1.72 11.68
N GLY A 140 -17.42 2.36 10.55
CA GLY A 140 -17.66 3.80 10.49
C GLY A 140 -16.39 4.66 10.45
N ASN A 141 -15.20 4.06 10.26
CA ASN A 141 -13.93 4.78 10.14
C ASN A 141 -13.77 5.42 8.73
N ILE A 142 -14.40 4.83 7.72
CA ILE A 142 -14.49 5.38 6.36
C ILE A 142 -15.94 5.81 6.13
N THR A 143 -16.20 7.12 6.19
CA THR A 143 -17.56 7.70 6.12
C THR A 143 -17.87 8.36 4.78
N ASN A 144 -16.88 8.55 3.92
CA ASN A 144 -17.04 9.14 2.59
C ASN A 144 -16.04 8.56 1.57
N ASN A 145 -16.31 8.83 0.30
CA ASN A 145 -15.49 8.31 -0.80
C ASN A 145 -14.05 8.85 -0.80
N LYS A 146 -13.82 10.10 -0.46
CA LYS A 146 -12.46 10.65 -0.47
C LYS A 146 -11.57 9.96 0.56
N THR A 147 -12.10 9.74 1.76
CA THR A 147 -11.40 8.97 2.81
C THR A 147 -11.12 7.54 2.35
N GLY A 148 -12.09 6.89 1.71
CA GLY A 148 -11.92 5.52 1.22
C GLY A 148 -10.89 5.39 0.08
N LEU A 149 -10.90 6.31 -0.89
CA LEU A 149 -9.92 6.35 -1.96
C LEU A 149 -8.49 6.57 -1.42
N LYS A 150 -8.33 7.49 -0.44
CA LYS A 150 -7.05 7.72 0.24
C LYS A 150 -6.60 6.49 1.02
N PHE A 151 -7.52 5.81 1.70
CA PHE A 151 -7.21 4.59 2.45
C PHE A 151 -6.65 3.47 1.54
N ALA A 152 -7.19 3.32 0.32
CA ALA A 152 -6.62 2.39 -0.66
C ALA A 152 -5.17 2.74 -1.00
N LEU A 153 -4.87 4.03 -1.28
CA LEU A 153 -3.50 4.50 -1.56
C LEU A 153 -2.55 4.26 -0.38
N GLN A 154 -2.99 4.52 0.86
CA GLN A 154 -2.19 4.30 2.07
C GLN A 154 -1.83 2.82 2.27
N ASN A 155 -2.68 1.91 1.79
CA ASN A 155 -2.44 0.47 1.83
C ASN A 155 -1.76 -0.07 0.55
N GLY A 156 -1.20 0.81 -0.29
CA GLY A 156 -0.46 0.42 -1.48
C GLY A 156 -1.31 -0.16 -2.61
N CYS A 157 -2.59 0.20 -2.66
CA CYS A 157 -3.51 -0.23 -3.71
C CYS A 157 -4.04 0.95 -4.51
N GLU A 158 -4.46 0.66 -5.75
CA GLU A 158 -5.11 1.67 -6.59
C GLU A 158 -6.47 2.08 -6.00
N PRO A 159 -6.90 3.35 -6.18
CA PRO A 159 -8.18 3.84 -5.65
C PRO A 159 -9.41 3.06 -6.14
N SER A 160 -9.31 2.40 -7.30
CA SER A 160 -10.35 1.51 -7.83
C SER A 160 -10.74 0.38 -6.87
N LEU A 161 -9.83 -0.05 -6.00
CA LEU A 161 -10.11 -1.11 -5.02
C LEU A 161 -11.17 -0.67 -3.99
N TYR A 162 -11.12 0.61 -3.56
CA TYR A 162 -12.19 1.16 -2.72
C TYR A 162 -13.54 1.14 -3.45
N VAL A 163 -13.56 1.50 -4.75
CA VAL A 163 -14.80 1.47 -5.54
C VAL A 163 -15.38 0.06 -5.65
N THR A 164 -14.51 -0.96 -5.75
CA THR A 164 -14.95 -2.36 -5.68
C THR A 164 -15.55 -2.68 -4.31
N ALA A 165 -14.87 -2.35 -3.22
CA ALA A 165 -15.32 -2.61 -1.86
C ALA A 165 -16.70 -2.01 -1.56
N ILE A 166 -16.89 -0.72 -1.88
CA ILE A 166 -18.16 -0.03 -1.63
C ILE A 166 -19.28 -0.58 -2.53
N SER A 167 -18.96 -0.96 -3.78
CA SER A 167 -19.96 -1.54 -4.69
C SER A 167 -20.48 -2.89 -4.18
N GLU A 168 -19.60 -3.71 -3.62
CA GLU A 168 -19.98 -5.00 -3.02
C GLU A 168 -20.83 -4.78 -1.76
N LEU A 169 -20.45 -3.85 -0.88
CA LEU A 169 -21.24 -3.52 0.31
C LEU A 169 -22.64 -2.97 -0.01
N ILE A 170 -22.76 -2.18 -1.09
CA ILE A 170 -24.07 -1.71 -1.59
C ILE A 170 -24.89 -2.90 -2.11
N SER A 171 -24.29 -3.78 -2.89
CA SER A 171 -24.94 -4.99 -3.41
C SER A 171 -25.42 -5.93 -2.28
N ASP A 172 -24.64 -6.04 -1.24
CA ASP A 172 -24.94 -6.81 -0.03
C ASP A 172 -25.96 -6.12 0.89
N LYS A 173 -26.43 -4.92 0.54
CA LYS A 173 -27.37 -4.10 1.34
C LYS A 173 -26.85 -3.79 2.76
N LYS A 174 -25.53 -3.68 2.92
CA LYS A 174 -24.88 -3.32 4.20
C LYS A 174 -24.68 -1.82 4.37
N VAL A 175 -24.63 -1.11 3.25
CA VAL A 175 -24.46 0.36 3.22
C VAL A 175 -25.35 0.99 2.15
N ASP A 176 -25.69 2.25 2.36
CA ASP A 176 -26.34 3.12 1.39
C ASP A 176 -25.49 4.37 1.16
N ILE A 177 -25.77 5.11 0.10
CA ILE A 177 -25.01 6.29 -0.33
C ILE A 177 -25.91 7.50 -0.36
N VAL A 178 -25.52 8.54 0.38
CA VAL A 178 -26.14 9.87 0.28
C VAL A 178 -25.28 10.72 -0.64
N GLY A 179 -25.75 10.92 -1.86
CA GLY A 179 -25.07 11.67 -2.92
C GLY A 179 -24.96 10.89 -4.23
N LYS A 180 -24.09 11.33 -5.14
CA LYS A 180 -23.93 10.73 -6.45
C LYS A 180 -22.83 9.69 -6.47
N PHE A 181 -23.19 8.42 -6.46
CA PHE A 181 -22.24 7.33 -6.65
C PHE A 181 -21.85 7.14 -8.12
N ASN A 182 -20.55 7.08 -8.38
CA ASN A 182 -20.01 6.78 -9.70
C ASN A 182 -18.88 5.75 -9.61
N LYS A 183 -19.11 4.55 -10.16
CA LYS A 183 -18.13 3.45 -10.16
C LYS A 183 -16.81 3.74 -10.91
N GLN A 184 -16.80 4.72 -11.79
CA GLN A 184 -15.61 5.11 -12.56
C GLN A 184 -14.84 6.27 -11.92
N ALA A 185 -15.38 6.90 -10.87
CA ALA A 185 -14.80 8.07 -10.24
C ALA A 185 -13.74 7.66 -9.20
N THR A 186 -12.52 7.42 -9.66
CA THR A 186 -11.37 7.04 -8.84
C THR A 186 -10.42 8.21 -8.57
N ASN A 187 -10.53 9.31 -9.31
CA ASN A 187 -9.66 10.47 -9.14
C ASN A 187 -10.10 11.32 -7.94
N ILE A 188 -9.32 11.27 -6.86
CA ILE A 188 -9.61 11.92 -5.58
C ILE A 188 -9.83 13.44 -5.73
N HIS A 189 -9.15 14.10 -6.69
CA HIS A 189 -9.26 15.54 -6.90
C HIS A 189 -10.48 15.96 -7.69
N LYS A 190 -11.09 15.05 -8.44
CA LYS A 190 -12.23 15.32 -9.33
C LYS A 190 -13.53 14.69 -8.85
N VAL A 191 -13.45 13.75 -7.91
CA VAL A 191 -14.63 13.03 -7.44
C VAL A 191 -15.53 13.96 -6.62
N VAL A 192 -16.84 13.92 -6.95
CA VAL A 192 -17.86 14.55 -6.11
C VAL A 192 -17.98 13.74 -4.83
N GLU A 193 -17.95 14.42 -3.70
CA GLU A 193 -18.04 13.77 -2.39
C GLU A 193 -19.44 13.22 -2.15
N TYR A 194 -19.51 12.01 -1.60
CA TYR A 194 -20.72 11.40 -1.09
C TYR A 194 -20.47 10.79 0.28
N THR A 195 -21.52 10.64 1.07
CA THR A 195 -21.46 10.05 2.41
C THR A 195 -21.95 8.61 2.37
N ILE A 196 -21.32 7.74 3.16
CA ILE A 196 -21.68 6.35 3.37
C ILE A 196 -22.56 6.26 4.62
N VAL A 197 -23.67 5.57 4.52
CA VAL A 197 -24.61 5.32 5.62
C VAL A 197 -24.72 3.81 5.84
N LEU A 198 -24.54 3.37 7.09
CA LEU A 198 -24.70 1.96 7.43
C LEU A 198 -26.19 1.60 7.48
N ILE A 199 -26.56 0.50 6.82
CA ILE A 199 -27.91 -0.07 6.93
C ILE A 199 -27.93 -0.96 8.17
N ARG A 200 -28.83 -0.67 9.09
CA ARG A 200 -29.02 -1.40 10.34
C ARG A 200 -30.06 -2.52 10.16
#